data_5ae9ed7b7c708663b300472235d51f86
#
_entry.id   5ae9ed7b7c708663b300472235d51f86
#
_cell.length_a   1.000
_cell.length_b   1.000
_cell.length_c   1.000
_cell.angle_alpha   90.00
_cell.angle_beta   90.00
_cell.angle_gamma   90.00
#
_symmetry.space_group_name_H-M   'P 1'
#
loop_
_entity.id
_entity.type
_entity.pdbx_description
1 polymer ?
#
loop_
_entity_poly.entity_id
_entity_poly.type
_entity_poly.pdbx_seq_one_letter_code
_entity_poly.pdbx_strand_id
1 'polypeptide(L)'
;TGEDLQCAKDVWESALKNAVGQANQLDALGVAKEVTNRITEPYQLIKAVWSATDWENWFNLRLEKDADPNICMLAFKMYEAMSKSVPLLLKKGEYHLPYAGKYDIPVTYSDLGGYEYETGYNVFYYDKERDHTIEHCLTLEEAIKYSVASCASVSYRATDMTLDKAEKIWNMLVKSEVVHASPLTHIATPIVNHW
;
A
#
# COMPACT_ATOMS: atom_id res chain seq x y z
N THR A 1 -4.87 -7.87 36.13
CA THR A 1 -6.30 -8.26 36.21
C THR A 1 -7.10 -7.66 35.06
N GLY A 2 -8.34 -8.11 34.82
CA GLY A 2 -9.20 -7.51 33.81
C GLY A 2 -9.58 -6.06 34.11
N GLU A 3 -9.66 -5.70 35.38
CA GLU A 3 -9.93 -4.33 35.83
C GLU A 3 -8.75 -3.40 35.52
N ASP A 4 -7.51 -3.84 35.74
CA ASP A 4 -6.32 -3.05 35.39
C ASP A 4 -6.25 -2.77 33.89
N LEU A 5 -6.60 -3.73 33.05
CA LEU A 5 -6.64 -3.55 31.62
C LEU A 5 -7.71 -2.54 31.19
N GLN A 6 -8.89 -2.57 31.82
CA GLN A 6 -9.95 -1.60 31.52
C GLN A 6 -9.52 -0.19 31.94
N CYS A 7 -8.96 -0.05 33.14
CA CYS A 7 -8.44 1.23 33.62
C CYS A 7 -7.36 1.80 32.70
N ALA A 8 -6.42 0.96 32.21
CA ALA A 8 -5.41 1.37 31.25
C ALA A 8 -6.03 1.86 29.91
N LYS A 9 -7.06 1.19 29.42
CA LYS A 9 -7.80 1.64 28.21
C LYS A 9 -8.48 2.98 28.42
N ASP A 10 -9.13 3.17 29.56
CA ASP A 10 -9.82 4.43 29.89
C ASP A 10 -8.84 5.61 29.96
N VAL A 11 -7.65 5.41 30.55
CA VAL A 11 -6.57 6.39 30.57
C VAL A 11 -6.08 6.70 29.16
N TRP A 12 -5.88 5.69 28.32
CA TRP A 12 -5.47 5.87 26.92
C TRP A 12 -6.50 6.65 26.11
N GLU A 13 -7.79 6.33 26.24
CA GLU A 13 -8.87 7.05 25.59
C GLU A 13 -8.98 8.50 26.08
N SER A 14 -8.77 8.75 27.36
CA SER A 14 -8.73 10.11 27.89
C SER A 14 -7.57 10.91 27.29
N ALA A 15 -6.38 10.32 27.18
CA ALA A 15 -5.23 10.94 26.53
C ALA A 15 -5.50 11.25 25.05
N LEU A 16 -6.14 10.32 24.30
CA LEU A 16 -6.58 10.57 22.92
C LEU A 16 -7.52 11.79 22.81
N LYS A 17 -8.56 11.86 23.68
CA LYS A 17 -9.51 12.98 23.68
C LYS A 17 -8.82 14.33 23.94
N ASN A 18 -7.88 14.33 24.86
CA ASN A 18 -7.08 15.53 25.17
C ASN A 18 -6.19 15.92 23.97
N ALA A 19 -5.51 14.95 23.34
CA ALA A 19 -4.67 15.19 22.17
C ALA A 19 -5.47 15.79 21.00
N VAL A 20 -6.66 15.24 20.71
CA VAL A 20 -7.57 15.79 19.69
C VAL A 20 -8.03 17.20 20.03
N GLY A 21 -8.37 17.47 21.30
CA GLY A 21 -8.75 18.81 21.77
C GLY A 21 -7.64 19.84 21.55
N GLN A 22 -6.39 19.47 21.87
CA GLN A 22 -5.23 20.36 21.67
C GLN A 22 -4.92 20.56 20.18
N ALA A 23 -5.01 19.52 19.36
CA ALA A 23 -4.81 19.62 17.92
C ALA A 23 -5.84 20.58 17.29
N ASN A 24 -7.11 20.49 17.67
CA ASN A 24 -8.16 21.41 17.21
C ASN A 24 -7.91 22.85 17.62
N GLN A 25 -7.36 23.10 18.82
CA GLN A 25 -7.00 24.44 19.26
C GLN A 25 -5.85 25.02 18.43
N LEU A 26 -4.82 24.20 18.13
CA LEU A 26 -3.71 24.62 17.26
C LEU A 26 -4.19 24.91 15.83
N ASP A 27 -5.09 24.10 15.31
CA ASP A 27 -5.70 24.31 13.99
C ASP A 27 -6.47 25.65 13.95
N ALA A 28 -7.27 25.92 14.98
CA ALA A 28 -7.99 27.19 15.13
C ALA A 28 -7.08 28.43 15.23
N LEU A 29 -5.83 28.23 15.70
CA LEU A 29 -4.80 29.27 15.73
C LEU A 29 -4.04 29.40 14.40
N GLY A 30 -4.39 28.62 13.38
CA GLY A 30 -3.76 28.64 12.05
C GLY A 30 -2.41 27.93 11.99
N VAL A 31 -2.11 27.05 12.95
CA VAL A 31 -0.90 26.22 12.89
C VAL A 31 -1.06 25.17 11.78
N ALA A 32 0.00 25.00 10.97
CA ALA A 32 -0.02 24.08 9.85
C ALA A 32 -0.40 22.64 10.28
N LYS A 33 -1.25 21.97 9.49
CA LYS A 33 -1.77 20.63 9.78
C LYS A 33 -0.68 19.58 9.99
N GLU A 34 0.46 19.76 9.35
CA GLU A 34 1.63 18.88 9.49
C GLU A 34 2.23 18.93 10.90
N VAL A 35 2.03 20.04 11.61
CA VAL A 35 2.45 20.24 13.01
C VAL A 35 1.34 19.78 13.96
N THR A 36 0.10 20.20 13.73
CA THR A 36 -1.04 19.86 14.59
C THR A 36 -1.28 18.36 14.66
N ASN A 37 -1.13 17.65 13.54
CA ASN A 37 -1.34 16.19 13.47
C ASN A 37 -0.32 15.40 14.30
N ARG A 38 0.88 15.91 14.56
CA ARG A 38 1.89 15.20 15.34
C ARG A 38 1.45 14.87 16.77
N ILE A 39 0.58 15.70 17.35
CA ILE A 39 0.04 15.44 18.70
C ILE A 39 -0.85 14.20 18.71
N THR A 40 -1.51 13.89 17.59
CA THR A 40 -2.43 12.77 17.47
C THR A 40 -1.80 11.50 16.90
N GLU A 41 -0.54 11.55 16.43
CA GLU A 41 0.16 10.41 15.82
C GLU A 41 0.09 9.09 16.63
N PRO A 42 0.30 9.10 17.98
CA PRO A 42 0.25 7.86 18.76
C PRO A 42 -1.12 7.15 18.74
N TYR A 43 -2.17 7.86 18.36
CA TYR A 43 -3.54 7.36 18.37
C TYR A 43 -4.11 7.11 16.98
N GLN A 44 -3.31 7.30 15.92
CA GLN A 44 -3.76 7.14 14.55
C GLN A 44 -3.42 5.77 13.99
N LEU A 45 -4.34 5.22 13.20
CA LEU A 45 -4.07 4.08 12.34
C LEU A 45 -3.67 4.61 10.96
N ILE A 46 -2.53 4.17 10.47
CA ILE A 46 -2.04 4.49 9.13
C ILE A 46 -1.96 3.24 8.28
N LYS A 47 -2.15 3.42 6.98
CA LYS A 47 -1.82 2.39 5.98
C LYS A 47 -0.47 2.74 5.38
N ALA A 48 0.37 1.73 5.16
CA ALA A 48 1.66 1.91 4.49
C ALA A 48 1.90 0.73 3.54
N VAL A 49 2.61 0.99 2.44
CA VAL A 49 3.17 -0.05 1.57
C VAL A 49 4.64 -0.19 1.92
N TRP A 50 5.04 -1.42 2.19
CA TRP A 50 6.42 -1.75 2.49
C TRP A 50 6.93 -2.74 1.45
N SER A 51 8.07 -2.43 0.85
CA SER A 51 8.75 -3.29 -0.10
C SER A 51 10.20 -3.44 0.29
N ALA A 52 10.69 -4.66 0.27
CA ALA A 52 12.08 -4.99 0.54
C ALA A 52 12.48 -6.23 -0.27
N THR A 53 13.76 -6.36 -0.56
CA THR A 53 14.33 -7.55 -1.20
C THR A 53 14.73 -8.62 -0.20
N ASP A 54 14.91 -8.25 1.07
CA ASP A 54 15.26 -9.13 2.17
C ASP A 54 14.48 -8.75 3.42
N TRP A 55 13.80 -9.73 4.00
CA TRP A 55 12.98 -9.60 5.20
C TRP A 55 13.55 -10.34 6.40
N GLU A 56 14.61 -11.14 6.23
CA GLU A 56 15.14 -12.01 7.28
C GLU A 56 15.59 -11.18 8.50
N ASN A 57 16.38 -10.16 8.26
CA ASN A 57 16.87 -9.29 9.34
C ASN A 57 15.74 -8.56 10.07
N TRP A 58 14.70 -8.14 9.34
CA TRP A 58 13.52 -7.53 9.97
C TRP A 58 12.84 -8.49 10.94
N PHE A 59 12.57 -9.73 10.51
CA PHE A 59 11.90 -10.71 11.35
C PHE A 59 12.78 -11.14 12.52
N ASN A 60 14.07 -11.36 12.31
CA ASN A 60 15.01 -11.73 13.36
C ASN A 60 15.07 -10.67 14.48
N LEU A 61 15.03 -9.39 14.12
CA LEU A 61 15.10 -8.30 15.10
C LEU A 61 13.75 -7.98 15.75
N ARG A 62 12.64 -8.17 15.06
CA ARG A 62 11.32 -7.69 15.51
C ARG A 62 10.43 -8.78 16.11
N LEU A 63 10.74 -10.06 15.87
CA LEU A 63 10.09 -11.19 16.54
C LEU A 63 10.82 -11.58 17.84
N GLU A 64 11.89 -10.89 18.19
CA GLU A 64 12.62 -11.08 19.43
C GLU A 64 11.77 -10.63 20.63
N LYS A 65 11.87 -11.36 21.76
CA LYS A 65 11.07 -11.16 22.98
C LYS A 65 11.24 -9.78 23.63
N ASP A 66 12.41 -9.17 23.43
CA ASP A 66 12.76 -7.86 23.98
C ASP A 66 12.42 -6.69 23.03
N ALA A 67 11.83 -6.99 21.86
CA ALA A 67 11.33 -5.97 20.93
C ALA A 67 10.11 -5.25 21.52
N ASP A 68 9.88 -4.00 21.06
CA ASP A 68 8.64 -3.28 21.39
C ASP A 68 7.42 -4.15 21.06
N PRO A 69 6.45 -4.29 21.96
CA PRO A 69 5.31 -5.20 21.79
C PRO A 69 4.47 -4.91 20.53
N ASN A 70 4.32 -3.63 20.14
CA ASN A 70 3.53 -3.26 18.96
C ASN A 70 4.28 -3.64 17.67
N ILE A 71 5.58 -3.38 17.63
CA ILE A 71 6.45 -3.77 16.50
C ILE A 71 6.53 -5.30 16.40
N CYS A 72 6.65 -6.00 17.52
CA CYS A 72 6.65 -7.46 17.55
C CYS A 72 5.34 -8.03 17.00
N MET A 73 4.19 -7.49 17.42
CA MET A 73 2.89 -7.92 16.92
C MET A 73 2.74 -7.64 15.40
N LEU A 74 3.20 -6.48 14.93
CA LEU A 74 3.21 -6.15 13.52
C LEU A 74 4.07 -7.13 12.72
N ALA A 75 5.31 -7.38 13.15
CA ALA A 75 6.22 -8.32 12.51
C ALA A 75 5.63 -9.74 12.48
N PHE A 76 4.98 -10.18 13.56
CA PHE A 76 4.29 -11.47 13.61
C PHE A 76 3.18 -11.56 12.57
N LYS A 77 2.34 -10.53 12.45
CA LYS A 77 1.27 -10.49 11.44
C LYS A 77 1.80 -10.44 10.00
N MET A 78 2.90 -9.74 9.78
CA MET A 78 3.58 -9.73 8.49
C MET A 78 4.13 -11.12 8.15
N TYR A 79 4.82 -11.76 9.09
CA TYR A 79 5.35 -13.10 8.90
C TYR A 79 4.25 -14.13 8.63
N GLU A 80 3.14 -14.07 9.39
CA GLU A 80 1.97 -14.92 9.18
C GLU A 80 1.37 -14.72 7.77
N ALA A 81 1.24 -13.48 7.31
CA ALA A 81 0.72 -13.18 5.98
C ALA A 81 1.67 -13.67 4.87
N MET A 82 2.97 -13.45 5.03
CA MET A 82 3.99 -13.89 4.06
C MET A 82 4.07 -15.42 3.98
N SER A 83 4.01 -16.13 5.11
CA SER A 83 4.07 -17.60 5.14
C SER A 83 2.86 -18.27 4.50
N LYS A 84 1.73 -17.60 4.43
CA LYS A 84 0.51 -18.06 3.75
C LYS A 84 0.43 -17.62 2.29
N SER A 85 1.29 -16.72 1.85
CA SER A 85 1.31 -16.20 0.49
C SER A 85 2.08 -17.12 -0.44
N VAL A 86 1.57 -17.29 -1.66
CA VAL A 86 2.28 -17.97 -2.74
C VAL A 86 2.84 -16.90 -3.68
N PRO A 87 4.17 -16.73 -3.75
CA PRO A 87 4.79 -15.76 -4.64
C PRO A 87 4.49 -16.06 -6.11
N LEU A 88 4.21 -15.02 -6.90
CA LEU A 88 4.14 -15.15 -8.35
C LEU A 88 5.54 -15.07 -8.94
N LEU A 89 5.91 -16.11 -9.75
CA LEU A 89 7.11 -16.05 -10.54
C LEU A 89 6.85 -15.16 -11.77
N LEU A 90 7.55 -14.03 -11.83
CA LEU A 90 7.45 -13.11 -12.97
C LEU A 90 8.40 -13.54 -14.09
N LYS A 91 7.92 -13.45 -15.33
CA LYS A 91 8.72 -13.63 -16.54
C LYS A 91 9.34 -12.32 -16.99
N LYS A 92 10.29 -12.38 -17.92
CA LYS A 92 10.87 -11.18 -18.55
C LYS A 92 9.76 -10.31 -19.18
N GLY A 93 9.77 -9.02 -18.85
CA GLY A 93 8.79 -8.04 -19.31
C GLY A 93 7.51 -7.96 -18.47
N GLU A 94 7.35 -8.83 -17.48
CA GLU A 94 6.28 -8.74 -16.51
C GLU A 94 6.68 -7.86 -15.31
N TYR A 95 5.69 -7.29 -14.66
CA TYR A 95 5.87 -6.39 -13.53
C TYR A 95 5.07 -6.83 -12.32
N HIS A 96 5.66 -6.69 -11.14
CA HIS A 96 4.92 -6.64 -9.89
C HIS A 96 4.42 -5.21 -9.70
N LEU A 97 3.10 -5.06 -9.68
CA LEU A 97 2.42 -3.77 -9.56
C LEU A 97 1.45 -3.85 -8.37
N PRO A 98 1.79 -3.30 -7.20
CA PRO A 98 0.85 -3.22 -6.09
C PRO A 98 -0.46 -2.56 -6.52
N TYR A 99 -1.59 -3.06 -6.01
CA TYR A 99 -2.95 -2.60 -6.34
C TYR A 99 -3.45 -2.89 -7.76
N ALA A 100 -2.62 -3.44 -8.66
CA ALA A 100 -3.07 -3.91 -9.96
C ALA A 100 -2.99 -5.44 -10.01
N GLY A 101 -4.08 -6.08 -10.39
CA GLY A 101 -4.12 -7.52 -10.64
C GLY A 101 -3.40 -7.86 -11.94
N LYS A 102 -2.88 -9.09 -12.01
CA LYS A 102 -2.28 -9.66 -13.20
C LYS A 102 -3.12 -10.86 -13.66
N TYR A 103 -3.35 -10.97 -14.95
CA TYR A 103 -4.05 -12.12 -15.55
C TYR A 103 -3.47 -12.46 -16.93
N ASP A 104 -3.73 -13.69 -17.40
CA ASP A 104 -3.28 -14.16 -18.69
C ASP A 104 -4.38 -13.94 -19.74
N ILE A 105 -4.03 -13.28 -20.85
CA ILE A 105 -4.92 -13.03 -22.00
C ILE A 105 -4.56 -14.06 -23.09
N PRO A 106 -5.46 -14.94 -23.52
CA PRO A 106 -5.21 -15.80 -24.67
C PRO A 106 -5.17 -14.96 -25.95
N VAL A 107 -4.05 -14.99 -26.67
CA VAL A 107 -3.84 -14.16 -27.87
C VAL A 107 -3.99 -14.98 -29.14
N THR A 108 -3.36 -16.14 -29.18
CA THR A 108 -3.39 -17.02 -30.35
C THR A 108 -3.57 -18.48 -29.93
N TYR A 109 -4.17 -19.26 -30.84
CA TYR A 109 -4.19 -20.72 -30.75
C TYR A 109 -3.01 -21.23 -31.53
N SER A 110 -2.07 -21.93 -30.86
CA SER A 110 -0.93 -22.50 -31.54
C SER A 110 -1.33 -23.77 -32.32
N ASP A 111 -0.77 -23.96 -33.51
CA ASP A 111 -0.99 -25.17 -34.36
C ASP A 111 -0.56 -26.48 -33.67
N LEU A 112 0.19 -26.38 -32.56
CA LEU A 112 0.61 -27.49 -31.71
C LEU A 112 -0.39 -27.82 -30.59
N GLY A 113 -1.56 -27.17 -30.55
CA GLY A 113 -2.66 -27.49 -29.63
C GLY A 113 -2.63 -26.75 -28.28
N GLY A 114 -2.14 -25.52 -28.24
CA GLY A 114 -2.14 -24.67 -27.03
C GLY A 114 -2.45 -23.19 -27.33
N TYR A 115 -2.76 -22.45 -26.29
CA TYR A 115 -2.88 -20.98 -26.39
C TYR A 115 -1.57 -20.30 -26.03
N GLU A 116 -1.22 -19.26 -26.78
CA GLU A 116 -0.23 -18.28 -26.34
C GLU A 116 -0.94 -17.21 -25.51
N TYR A 117 -0.29 -16.78 -24.44
CA TYR A 117 -0.85 -15.84 -23.50
C TYR A 117 0.02 -14.60 -23.39
N GLU A 118 -0.64 -13.44 -23.38
CA GLU A 118 -0.02 -12.18 -22.98
C GLU A 118 -0.45 -11.81 -21.55
N THR A 119 0.38 -11.03 -20.89
CA THR A 119 0.05 -10.54 -19.55
C THR A 119 -0.85 -9.31 -19.64
N GLY A 120 -2.04 -9.44 -19.07
CA GLY A 120 -2.95 -8.32 -18.83
C GLY A 120 -2.87 -7.81 -17.40
N TYR A 121 -3.35 -6.60 -17.21
CA TYR A 121 -3.47 -5.96 -15.90
C TYR A 121 -4.90 -5.47 -15.69
N ASN A 122 -5.39 -5.58 -14.46
CA ASN A 122 -6.71 -5.10 -14.10
C ASN A 122 -6.73 -4.43 -12.73
N VAL A 123 -7.75 -3.64 -12.50
CA VAL A 123 -8.07 -3.06 -11.20
C VAL A 123 -9.55 -3.24 -10.93
N PHE A 124 -9.89 -3.31 -9.66
CA PHE A 124 -11.26 -3.37 -9.20
C PHE A 124 -11.56 -2.12 -8.39
N TYR A 125 -12.62 -1.43 -8.71
CA TYR A 125 -13.10 -0.30 -7.92
C TYR A 125 -14.62 -0.36 -7.75
N TYR A 126 -15.10 0.16 -6.63
CA TYR A 126 -16.51 0.21 -6.33
C TYR A 126 -17.16 1.42 -6.99
N ASP A 127 -18.10 1.17 -7.88
CA ASP A 127 -18.92 2.21 -8.49
C ASP A 127 -20.11 2.53 -7.57
N LYS A 128 -20.07 3.71 -6.97
CA LYS A 128 -21.10 4.16 -6.03
C LYS A 128 -22.45 4.45 -6.70
N GLU A 129 -22.45 4.82 -7.98
CA GLU A 129 -23.66 5.12 -8.72
C GLU A 129 -24.41 3.86 -9.12
N ARG A 130 -23.66 2.79 -9.40
CA ARG A 130 -24.20 1.50 -9.84
C ARG A 130 -24.25 0.45 -8.73
N ASP A 131 -23.75 0.78 -7.55
CA ASP A 131 -23.73 -0.09 -6.36
C ASP A 131 -23.08 -1.46 -6.61
N HIS A 132 -22.00 -1.49 -7.40
CA HIS A 132 -21.24 -2.72 -7.65
C HIS A 132 -19.75 -2.46 -7.93
N THR A 133 -18.96 -3.54 -7.82
CA THR A 133 -17.54 -3.52 -8.18
C THR A 133 -17.38 -3.69 -9.69
N ILE A 134 -16.65 -2.78 -10.31
CA ILE A 134 -16.30 -2.84 -11.74
C ILE A 134 -14.85 -3.32 -11.85
N GLU A 135 -14.63 -4.29 -12.73
CA GLU A 135 -13.32 -4.65 -13.23
C GLU A 135 -12.97 -3.76 -14.43
N HIS A 136 -11.76 -3.22 -14.41
CA HIS A 136 -11.24 -2.41 -15.49
C HIS A 136 -9.90 -2.98 -15.98
N CYS A 137 -9.85 -3.39 -17.26
CA CYS A 137 -8.63 -3.86 -17.89
C CYS A 137 -7.74 -2.69 -18.25
N LEU A 138 -6.45 -2.80 -17.96
CA LEU A 138 -5.45 -1.74 -18.13
C LEU A 138 -4.36 -2.16 -19.11
N THR A 139 -3.88 -1.21 -19.87
CA THR A 139 -2.56 -1.32 -20.49
C THR A 139 -1.47 -1.34 -19.43
N LEU A 140 -0.28 -1.83 -19.76
CA LEU A 140 0.85 -1.83 -18.83
C LEU A 140 1.16 -0.40 -18.31
N GLU A 141 1.11 0.60 -19.18
CA GLU A 141 1.38 1.99 -18.81
C GLU A 141 0.35 2.50 -17.79
N GLU A 142 -0.93 2.26 -18.03
CA GLU A 142 -2.01 2.62 -17.09
C GLU A 142 -1.88 1.88 -15.77
N ALA A 143 -1.52 0.60 -15.80
CA ALA A 143 -1.32 -0.21 -14.59
C ALA A 143 -0.14 0.31 -13.75
N ILE A 144 0.97 0.72 -14.38
CA ILE A 144 2.10 1.35 -13.71
C ILE A 144 1.65 2.66 -13.04
N LYS A 145 0.99 3.54 -13.78
CA LYS A 145 0.50 4.83 -13.24
C LYS A 145 -0.46 4.62 -12.08
N TYR A 146 -1.39 3.69 -12.23
CA TYR A 146 -2.36 3.35 -11.18
C TYR A 146 -1.67 2.81 -9.92
N SER A 147 -0.72 1.90 -10.09
CA SER A 147 0.04 1.31 -8.98
C SER A 147 0.85 2.37 -8.22
N VAL A 148 1.60 3.21 -8.94
CA VAL A 148 2.39 4.30 -8.36
C VAL A 148 1.51 5.30 -7.60
N ALA A 149 0.41 5.73 -8.21
CA ALA A 149 -0.53 6.66 -7.59
C ALA A 149 -1.19 6.07 -6.34
N SER A 150 -1.53 4.78 -6.38
CA SER A 150 -2.10 4.06 -5.24
C SER A 150 -1.10 3.92 -4.10
N CYS A 151 0.16 3.57 -4.39
CA CYS A 151 1.23 3.51 -3.38
C CYS A 151 1.48 4.88 -2.74
N ALA A 152 1.51 5.96 -3.54
CA ALA A 152 1.68 7.32 -3.04
C ALA A 152 0.50 7.79 -2.16
N SER A 153 -0.69 7.28 -2.41
CA SER A 153 -1.93 7.71 -1.75
C SER A 153 -2.36 6.78 -0.61
N VAL A 154 -1.62 5.73 -0.32
CA VAL A 154 -2.04 4.68 0.63
C VAL A 154 -2.29 5.20 2.04
N SER A 155 -1.53 6.20 2.48
CA SER A 155 -1.68 6.85 3.79
C SER A 155 -2.87 7.80 3.86
N TYR A 156 -3.36 8.28 2.71
CA TYR A 156 -4.57 9.09 2.65
C TYR A 156 -5.79 8.18 2.75
N ARG A 157 -6.76 8.57 3.56
CA ARG A 157 -8.00 7.79 3.77
C ARG A 157 -8.93 7.74 2.54
N ALA A 158 -8.59 8.43 1.46
CA ALA A 158 -9.34 8.42 0.22
C ALA A 158 -9.15 7.06 -0.49
N THR A 159 -10.19 6.25 -0.47
CA THR A 159 -10.18 4.88 -0.97
C THR A 159 -10.46 4.76 -2.47
N ASP A 160 -10.93 5.84 -3.09
CA ASP A 160 -11.42 5.80 -4.47
C ASP A 160 -10.32 6.27 -5.42
N MET A 161 -9.44 5.37 -5.85
CA MET A 161 -8.49 5.62 -6.94
C MET A 161 -9.20 5.35 -8.27
N THR A 162 -9.31 6.39 -9.11
CA THR A 162 -9.75 6.29 -10.50
C THR A 162 -8.57 6.48 -11.43
N LEU A 163 -8.71 6.09 -12.71
CA LEU A 163 -7.63 6.27 -13.71
C LEU A 163 -7.26 7.75 -13.89
N ASP A 164 -8.26 8.63 -13.95
CA ASP A 164 -8.03 10.08 -14.06
C ASP A 164 -7.27 10.64 -12.85
N LYS A 165 -7.58 10.14 -11.66
CA LYS A 165 -6.87 10.53 -10.44
C LYS A 165 -5.45 9.98 -10.42
N ALA A 166 -5.26 8.75 -10.88
CA ALA A 166 -3.95 8.14 -11.01
C ALA A 166 -3.06 8.92 -11.98
N GLU A 167 -3.59 9.31 -13.15
CA GLU A 167 -2.88 10.13 -14.12
C GLU A 167 -2.47 11.50 -13.56
N LYS A 168 -3.36 12.16 -12.82
CA LYS A 168 -3.06 13.45 -12.16
C LYS A 168 -1.93 13.30 -11.13
N ILE A 169 -1.99 12.26 -10.29
CA ILE A 169 -0.96 11.99 -9.27
C ILE A 169 0.37 11.63 -9.95
N TRP A 170 0.35 10.80 -10.98
CA TRP A 170 1.53 10.47 -11.77
C TRP A 170 2.21 11.73 -12.32
N ASN A 171 1.44 12.60 -12.97
CA ASN A 171 1.96 13.84 -13.55
C ASN A 171 2.55 14.76 -12.47
N MET A 172 1.92 14.84 -11.31
CA MET A 172 2.39 15.65 -10.18
C MET A 172 3.68 15.10 -9.55
N LEU A 173 3.83 13.77 -9.46
CA LEU A 173 4.94 13.14 -8.75
C LEU A 173 6.12 12.78 -9.67
N VAL A 174 5.85 12.24 -10.85
CA VAL A 174 6.85 11.64 -11.72
C VAL A 174 7.26 12.57 -12.86
N LYS A 175 6.34 13.37 -13.39
CA LYS A 175 6.61 14.36 -14.45
C LYS A 175 6.95 15.76 -13.94
N SER A 176 7.03 15.95 -12.63
CA SER A 176 7.45 17.22 -12.02
C SER A 176 8.95 17.45 -12.24
N GLU A 177 9.38 18.70 -12.14
CA GLU A 177 10.81 19.08 -12.24
C GLU A 177 11.67 18.34 -11.20
N VAL A 178 11.12 18.14 -9.99
CA VAL A 178 11.71 17.30 -8.94
C VAL A 178 10.91 16.03 -8.83
N VAL A 179 11.47 14.91 -9.30
CA VAL A 179 10.79 13.62 -9.32
C VAL A 179 10.67 13.05 -7.92
N HIS A 180 9.45 12.70 -7.52
CA HIS A 180 9.16 11.98 -6.28
C HIS A 180 9.26 10.46 -6.54
N ALA A 181 10.45 9.90 -6.37
CA ALA A 181 10.76 8.52 -6.74
C ALA A 181 10.25 7.46 -5.77
N SER A 182 9.92 7.81 -4.52
CA SER A 182 9.55 6.81 -3.49
C SER A 182 8.38 5.89 -3.87
N PRO A 183 7.31 6.32 -4.54
CA PRO A 183 6.26 5.39 -4.96
C PRO A 183 6.69 4.40 -6.05
N LEU A 184 7.74 4.73 -6.82
CA LEU A 184 8.30 3.85 -7.85
C LEU A 184 9.07 2.67 -7.25
N THR A 185 9.55 2.78 -6.01
CA THR A 185 10.30 1.71 -5.33
C THR A 185 9.46 0.48 -4.98
N HIS A 186 8.13 0.59 -5.09
CA HIS A 186 7.21 -0.53 -4.87
C HIS A 186 6.94 -1.38 -6.12
N ILE A 187 7.44 -0.93 -7.29
CA ILE A 187 7.33 -1.66 -8.56
C ILE A 187 8.58 -2.52 -8.74
N ALA A 188 8.42 -3.75 -9.18
CA ALA A 188 9.51 -4.65 -9.47
C ALA A 188 9.33 -5.37 -10.80
N THR A 189 10.44 -5.62 -11.49
CA THR A 189 10.50 -6.45 -12.70
C THR A 189 11.74 -7.35 -12.61
N PRO A 190 11.72 -8.57 -13.18
CA PRO A 190 12.86 -9.44 -13.17
C PRO A 190 14.08 -8.82 -13.87
N ILE A 191 15.23 -8.83 -13.21
CA ILE A 191 16.51 -8.49 -13.83
C ILE A 191 16.97 -9.73 -14.61
N VAL A 192 17.06 -9.62 -15.92
CA VAL A 192 17.64 -10.67 -16.76
C VAL A 192 19.14 -10.43 -16.81
N ASN A 193 19.88 -11.15 -15.96
CA ASN A 193 21.33 -11.20 -16.10
C ASN A 193 21.64 -12.02 -17.36
N HIS A 194 22.20 -11.38 -18.37
CA HIS A 194 22.91 -12.08 -19.45
C HIS A 194 24.24 -12.58 -18.86
N TRP A 195 24.26 -13.85 -18.47
CA TRP A 195 25.50 -14.60 -18.24
C TRP A 195 26.00 -15.18 -19.55
#